data_001e6b52bb018be2fa0b6e832ccfecc5
#
_entry.id   001e6b52bb018be2fa0b6e832ccfecc5
#
_cell.length_a   1.000
_cell.length_b   1.000
_cell.length_c   1.000
_cell.angle_alpha   90.00
_cell.angle_beta   90.00
_cell.angle_gamma   90.00
#
_symmetry.space_group_name_H-M   'P 1'
#
loop_
_entity.id
_entity.type
_entity.pdbx_description
1 polymer ?
#
loop_
_entity_poly.entity_id
_entity_poly.type
_entity_poly.pdbx_seq_one_letter_code
_entity_poly.pdbx_strand_id
1 'polypeptide(L)'
;SYAALMGSAQLQRGIGTSTNGDGAFGGTISLATAAPSLKPQLEVNGGFGTYNSYNVGFNFSSGLLWDHVVFNGAYHESSTDGYLHGTAGRQGSDLGAVTYYGDKFTLSYKNGGNFEKTGQAGSGITGGNDDATLIADGMYTYKDLYKKGLGRYNSLYEGLVFDDDNYTFPKDANGNYQTYRYKLNNGKYWDKTTDNFYQNHNILSAAFQPSAHWSHHVALHYTY
;
A
#
# COMPACT_ATOMS: atom_id res chain seq x y z
N SER A 1 0.62 3.79 -2.45
CA SER A 1 -0.22 3.14 -3.48
C SER A 1 -0.13 3.89 -4.80
N TYR A 2 0.14 3.22 -5.92
CA TYR A 2 0.15 3.84 -7.26
C TYR A 2 -1.18 4.46 -7.67
N ALA A 3 -2.28 4.14 -7.00
CA ALA A 3 -3.61 4.65 -7.34
C ALA A 3 -3.66 6.19 -7.43
N ALA A 4 -2.92 6.88 -6.58
CA ALA A 4 -2.85 8.35 -6.59
C ALA A 4 -2.12 8.94 -7.82
N LEU A 5 -1.36 8.12 -8.55
CA LEU A 5 -0.60 8.51 -9.74
C LEU A 5 -1.30 8.14 -11.05
N MET A 6 -2.44 7.43 -10.97
CA MET A 6 -3.13 6.90 -12.14
C MET A 6 -4.08 7.93 -12.73
N GLY A 7 -3.97 8.11 -14.04
CA GLY A 7 -4.94 8.89 -14.82
C GLY A 7 -6.06 8.02 -15.37
N SER A 8 -5.79 6.75 -15.64
CA SER A 8 -6.79 5.81 -16.12
C SER A 8 -6.43 4.36 -15.77
N ALA A 9 -7.47 3.54 -15.67
CA ALA A 9 -7.35 2.09 -15.53
C ALA A 9 -8.29 1.42 -16.53
N GLN A 10 -7.77 0.47 -17.28
CA GLN A 10 -8.56 -0.35 -18.23
C GLN A 10 -8.50 -1.80 -17.81
N LEU A 11 -9.65 -2.39 -17.60
CA LEU A 11 -9.80 -3.83 -17.32
C LEU A 11 -10.23 -4.55 -18.58
N GLN A 12 -9.45 -5.52 -19.01
CA GLN A 12 -9.80 -6.46 -20.09
C GLN A 12 -9.97 -7.86 -19.49
N ARG A 13 -11.13 -8.47 -19.71
CA ARG A 13 -11.44 -9.83 -19.24
C ARG A 13 -11.11 -10.85 -20.35
N GLY A 14 -10.51 -11.96 -19.97
CA GLY A 14 -10.16 -13.04 -20.87
C GLY A 14 -8.88 -12.78 -21.69
N ILE A 15 -8.61 -13.66 -22.63
CA ILE A 15 -7.47 -13.57 -23.53
C ILE A 15 -7.77 -12.47 -24.55
N GLY A 16 -7.14 -11.33 -24.41
CA GLY A 16 -7.28 -10.22 -25.34
C GLY A 16 -6.23 -10.23 -26.45
N THR A 17 -6.40 -9.35 -27.43
CA THR A 17 -5.34 -9.04 -28.41
C THR A 17 -4.13 -8.48 -27.68
N SER A 18 -2.97 -8.94 -28.06
CA SER A 18 -1.68 -8.88 -27.35
C SER A 18 -1.01 -7.50 -27.18
N THR A 19 -1.78 -6.43 -26.95
CA THR A 19 -1.18 -5.12 -26.63
C THR A 19 -0.61 -5.03 -25.20
N ASN A 20 -0.92 -6.03 -24.34
CA ASN A 20 -0.64 -5.98 -22.90
C ASN A 20 0.32 -7.08 -22.42
N GLY A 21 1.07 -7.74 -23.31
CA GLY A 21 2.09 -8.75 -22.95
C GLY A 21 1.55 -10.19 -22.88
N ASP A 22 2.46 -11.13 -22.71
CA ASP A 22 2.25 -12.57 -22.93
C ASP A 22 1.59 -13.33 -21.75
N GLY A 23 1.37 -12.69 -20.62
CA GLY A 23 0.95 -13.36 -19.38
C GLY A 23 -0.54 -13.29 -19.03
N ALA A 24 -1.39 -12.80 -19.93
CA ALA A 24 -2.79 -12.47 -19.61
C ALA A 24 -3.75 -13.64 -19.81
N PHE A 25 -3.67 -14.70 -19.00
CA PHE A 25 -4.54 -15.87 -19.12
C PHE A 25 -5.97 -15.65 -18.60
N GLY A 26 -6.16 -14.83 -17.59
CA GLY A 26 -7.48 -14.56 -16.98
C GLY A 26 -8.03 -13.17 -17.26
N GLY A 27 -7.17 -12.25 -17.64
CA GLY A 27 -7.49 -10.85 -17.89
C GLY A 27 -6.28 -9.95 -17.68
N THR A 28 -6.43 -8.69 -18.09
CA THR A 28 -5.39 -7.66 -17.95
C THR A 28 -5.97 -6.41 -17.34
N ILE A 29 -5.22 -5.81 -16.42
CA ILE A 29 -5.47 -4.45 -15.93
C ILE A 29 -4.35 -3.58 -16.50
N SER A 30 -4.68 -2.69 -17.40
CA SER A 30 -3.77 -1.69 -17.93
C SER A 30 -3.93 -0.38 -17.16
N LEU A 31 -2.84 0.09 -16.55
CA LEU A 31 -2.80 1.31 -15.77
C LEU A 31 -1.95 2.35 -16.49
N ALA A 32 -2.50 3.53 -16.68
CA ALA A 32 -1.75 4.65 -17.25
C ALA A 32 -1.64 5.79 -16.23
N THR A 33 -0.44 6.35 -16.11
CA THR A 33 -0.24 7.57 -15.32
C THR A 33 -0.97 8.74 -15.97
N ALA A 34 -1.40 9.72 -15.17
CA ALA A 34 -1.99 10.95 -15.70
C ALA A 34 -1.02 11.63 -16.67
N ALA A 35 -1.57 12.19 -17.74
CA ALA A 35 -0.80 13.04 -18.66
C ALA A 35 -0.35 14.30 -17.91
N PRO A 36 0.88 14.81 -18.16
CA PRO A 36 1.35 16.02 -17.52
C PRO A 36 0.51 17.23 -17.97
N SER A 37 0.21 18.13 -17.03
CA SER A 37 -0.46 19.40 -17.34
C SER A 37 0.49 20.30 -18.15
N LEU A 38 -0.02 20.90 -19.22
CA LEU A 38 0.72 21.92 -19.99
C LEU A 38 0.69 23.31 -19.30
N LYS A 39 -0.05 23.45 -18.22
CA LYS A 39 -0.04 24.65 -17.38
C LYS A 39 0.70 24.36 -16.07
N PRO A 40 1.41 25.35 -15.53
CA PRO A 40 1.98 25.19 -14.19
C PRO A 40 0.91 24.83 -13.18
N GLN A 41 1.17 23.79 -12.39
CA GLN A 41 0.19 23.27 -11.43
C GLN A 41 0.90 22.68 -10.23
N LEU A 42 0.37 22.97 -9.06
CA LEU A 42 0.74 22.30 -7.81
C LEU A 42 -0.55 21.97 -7.06
N GLU A 43 -0.68 20.70 -6.74
CA GLU A 43 -1.73 20.19 -5.87
C GLU A 43 -1.08 19.60 -4.64
N VAL A 44 -1.58 19.95 -3.46
CA VAL A 44 -1.13 19.39 -2.18
C VAL A 44 -2.35 18.86 -1.46
N ASN A 45 -2.23 17.66 -0.93
CA ASN A 45 -3.26 17.02 -0.13
C ASN A 45 -2.70 16.49 1.17
N GLY A 46 -3.55 16.38 2.18
CA GLY A 46 -3.18 15.84 3.46
C GLY A 46 -4.39 15.52 4.30
N GLY A 47 -4.25 14.56 5.20
CA GLY A 47 -5.31 14.16 6.10
C GLY A 47 -4.76 13.47 7.34
N PHE A 48 -5.53 13.52 8.41
CA PHE A 48 -5.23 12.86 9.67
C PHE A 48 -6.43 12.02 10.11
N GLY A 49 -6.15 10.95 10.82
CA GLY A 49 -7.17 10.03 11.30
C GLY A 49 -6.82 9.39 12.64
N THR A 50 -7.65 8.48 13.08
CA THR A 50 -7.42 7.69 14.30
C THR A 50 -6.15 6.84 14.17
N TYR A 51 -5.61 6.39 15.29
CA TYR A 51 -4.40 5.56 15.36
C TYR A 51 -3.18 6.22 14.70
N ASN A 52 -2.99 7.53 14.95
CA ASN A 52 -1.94 8.34 14.35
C ASN A 52 -1.87 8.22 12.81
N SER A 53 -3.01 7.93 12.18
CA SER A 53 -3.06 7.84 10.74
C SER A 53 -2.87 9.20 10.10
N TYR A 54 -2.05 9.25 9.08
CA TYR A 54 -1.94 10.42 8.22
C TYR A 54 -1.75 10.01 6.76
N ASN A 55 -2.11 10.91 5.87
CA ASN A 55 -1.68 10.88 4.49
C ASN A 55 -1.20 12.28 4.10
N VAL A 56 -0.18 12.32 3.27
CA VAL A 56 0.34 13.55 2.67
C VAL A 56 0.68 13.26 1.22
N GLY A 57 0.52 14.26 0.38
CA GLY A 57 0.89 14.11 -1.00
C GLY A 57 0.94 15.43 -1.75
N PHE A 58 1.64 15.41 -2.87
CA PHE A 58 1.62 16.49 -3.83
C PHE A 58 1.73 15.94 -5.25
N ASN A 59 1.15 16.70 -6.18
CA ASN A 59 1.34 16.54 -7.61
C ASN A 59 1.78 17.89 -8.18
N PHE A 60 2.77 17.89 -9.05
CA PHE A 60 3.23 19.11 -9.65
C PHE A 60 3.47 18.94 -11.15
N SER A 61 3.26 20.04 -11.90
CA SER A 61 3.74 20.20 -13.27
C SER A 61 4.36 21.57 -13.43
N SER A 62 5.48 21.64 -14.14
CA SER A 62 6.09 22.93 -14.53
C SER A 62 5.25 23.71 -15.52
N GLY A 63 4.28 23.04 -16.16
CA GLY A 63 3.70 23.52 -17.41
C GLY A 63 4.71 23.42 -18.56
N LEU A 64 4.32 23.89 -19.72
CA LEU A 64 5.15 23.87 -20.93
C LEU A 64 6.23 24.96 -20.83
N LEU A 65 7.48 24.54 -20.75
CA LEU A 65 8.66 25.40 -20.74
C LEU A 65 9.27 25.42 -22.13
N TRP A 66 9.71 26.60 -22.56
CA TRP A 66 10.38 26.80 -23.84
C TRP A 66 9.61 26.18 -25.02
N ASP A 67 8.28 26.16 -24.93
CA ASP A 67 7.36 25.57 -25.91
C ASP A 67 7.52 24.06 -26.14
N HIS A 68 8.39 23.38 -25.40
CA HIS A 68 8.76 21.99 -25.67
C HIS A 68 8.82 21.07 -24.45
N VAL A 69 9.12 21.56 -23.27
CA VAL A 69 9.49 20.70 -22.15
C VAL A 69 8.51 20.82 -20.99
N VAL A 70 8.09 19.69 -20.45
CA VAL A 70 7.32 19.62 -19.20
C VAL A 70 8.06 18.73 -18.21
N PHE A 71 8.24 19.25 -17.00
CA PHE A 71 8.61 18.47 -15.83
C PHE A 71 7.37 18.23 -15.00
N ASN A 72 7.14 17.00 -14.58
CA ASN A 72 6.10 16.69 -13.63
C ASN A 72 6.57 15.69 -12.59
N GLY A 73 5.96 15.75 -11.45
CA GLY A 73 6.28 14.86 -10.35
C GLY A 73 5.14 14.72 -9.38
N ALA A 74 5.22 13.67 -8.59
CA ALA A 74 4.25 13.40 -7.55
C ALA A 74 4.91 12.64 -6.40
N TYR A 75 4.40 12.85 -5.21
CA TYR A 75 4.73 12.06 -4.04
C TYR A 75 3.49 11.89 -3.19
N HIS A 76 3.25 10.67 -2.75
CA HIS A 76 2.14 10.35 -1.86
C HIS A 76 2.62 9.37 -0.81
N GLU A 77 2.27 9.62 0.44
CA GLU A 77 2.58 8.76 1.56
C GLU A 77 1.38 8.65 2.50
N SER A 78 1.21 7.48 3.07
CA SER A 78 0.28 7.26 4.17
C SER A 78 0.93 6.37 5.24
N SER A 79 0.55 6.62 6.48
CA SER A 79 1.03 5.87 7.63
C SER A 79 -0.08 5.72 8.66
N THR A 80 0.00 4.67 9.46
CA THR A 80 -0.91 4.42 10.58
C THR A 80 -0.22 3.53 11.61
N ASP A 81 -0.57 3.69 12.88
CA ASP A 81 -0.18 2.73 13.93
C ASP A 81 -1.01 1.44 13.87
N GLY A 82 -2.12 1.47 13.14
CA GLY A 82 -3.05 0.34 13.01
C GLY A 82 -3.97 0.16 14.21
N TYR A 83 -5.10 -0.49 13.99
CA TYR A 83 -6.02 -0.83 15.06
C TYR A 83 -5.50 -1.97 15.92
N LEU A 84 -5.07 -3.06 15.33
CA LEU A 84 -4.51 -4.21 16.04
C LEU A 84 -3.07 -3.92 16.48
N HIS A 85 -2.66 -4.51 17.59
CA HIS A 85 -1.28 -4.39 18.07
C HIS A 85 -0.29 -4.93 17.04
N GLY A 86 0.81 -4.20 16.80
CA GLY A 86 1.85 -4.59 15.85
C GLY A 86 1.48 -4.48 14.36
N THR A 87 0.37 -3.81 14.01
CA THR A 87 -0.04 -3.62 12.60
C THR A 87 0.29 -2.24 12.04
N ALA A 88 1.21 -1.52 12.67
CA ALA A 88 1.66 -0.24 12.14
C ALA A 88 2.19 -0.40 10.70
N GLY A 89 1.77 0.50 9.83
CA GLY A 89 2.13 0.47 8.42
C GLY A 89 2.48 1.84 7.87
N ARG A 90 3.35 1.85 6.87
CA ARG A 90 3.71 3.02 6.09
C ARG A 90 3.88 2.61 4.64
N GLN A 91 3.25 3.34 3.75
CA GLN A 91 3.35 3.11 2.31
C GLN A 91 3.45 4.44 1.57
N GLY A 92 4.13 4.43 0.45
CA GLY A 92 4.27 5.61 -0.37
C GLY A 92 4.56 5.29 -1.82
N SER A 93 4.44 6.31 -2.65
CA SER A 93 4.78 6.28 -4.07
C SER A 93 5.31 7.62 -4.52
N ASP A 94 6.23 7.59 -5.44
CA ASP A 94 6.84 8.75 -6.08
C ASP A 94 6.82 8.61 -7.59
N LEU A 95 6.84 9.73 -8.28
CA LEU A 95 6.98 9.84 -9.71
C LEU A 95 7.74 11.11 -10.04
N GLY A 96 8.77 10.98 -10.89
CA GLY A 96 9.43 12.09 -11.56
C GLY A 96 9.41 11.83 -13.06
N ALA A 97 9.06 12.83 -13.85
CA ALA A 97 9.01 12.68 -15.29
C ALA A 97 9.44 13.95 -16.01
N VAL A 98 10.02 13.77 -17.18
CA VAL A 98 10.29 14.82 -18.15
C VAL A 98 9.74 14.40 -19.50
N THR A 99 9.04 15.34 -20.16
CA THR A 99 8.49 15.11 -21.50
C THR A 99 8.94 16.24 -22.41
N TYR A 100 9.46 15.87 -23.57
CA TYR A 100 9.78 16.79 -24.65
C TYR A 100 8.77 16.62 -25.76
N TYR A 101 8.18 17.74 -26.20
CA TYR A 101 7.24 17.83 -27.31
C TYR A 101 7.90 18.48 -28.50
N GLY A 102 8.23 17.71 -29.53
CA GLY A 102 8.66 18.21 -30.84
C GLY A 102 7.49 18.30 -31.80
N ASP A 103 7.72 18.83 -33.01
CA ASP A 103 6.68 19.03 -34.02
C ASP A 103 6.02 17.70 -34.46
N LYS A 104 6.79 16.63 -34.57
CA LYS A 104 6.36 15.31 -35.05
C LYS A 104 6.68 14.18 -34.09
N PHE A 105 7.28 14.48 -32.95
CA PHE A 105 7.67 13.46 -31.99
C PHE A 105 7.50 13.95 -30.55
N THR A 106 7.28 13.02 -29.68
CA THR A 106 7.27 13.22 -28.23
C THR A 106 8.23 12.21 -27.60
N LEU A 107 9.10 12.67 -26.74
CA LEU A 107 10.00 11.84 -25.97
C LEU A 107 9.72 12.04 -24.49
N SER A 108 9.56 10.97 -23.72
CA SER A 108 9.37 11.08 -22.28
C SER A 108 10.21 10.05 -21.54
N TYR A 109 10.74 10.48 -20.41
CA TYR A 109 11.33 9.60 -19.41
C TYR A 109 10.58 9.76 -18.10
N LYS A 110 10.22 8.62 -17.51
CA LYS A 110 9.55 8.54 -16.20
C LYS A 110 10.32 7.61 -15.30
N ASN A 111 10.55 8.06 -14.08
CA ASN A 111 10.99 7.23 -12.99
C ASN A 111 9.96 7.32 -11.89
N GLY A 112 9.56 6.20 -11.35
CA GLY A 112 8.60 6.17 -10.25
C GLY A 112 8.74 4.91 -9.44
N GLY A 113 8.47 5.02 -8.15
CA GLY A 113 8.59 3.93 -7.22
C GLY A 113 7.44 3.84 -6.26
N ASN A 114 7.43 2.75 -5.55
CA ASN A 114 6.60 2.62 -4.37
C ASN A 114 7.31 1.79 -3.31
N PHE A 115 6.99 2.08 -2.09
CA PHE A 115 7.40 1.29 -0.94
C PHE A 115 6.18 0.96 -0.08
N GLU A 116 6.26 -0.19 0.56
CA GLU A 116 5.31 -0.63 1.55
C GLU A 116 6.06 -1.30 2.69
N LYS A 117 5.74 -0.90 3.91
CA LYS A 117 6.24 -1.50 5.15
C LYS A 117 5.04 -1.66 6.06
N THR A 118 4.50 -2.87 6.12
CA THR A 118 3.27 -3.13 6.85
C THR A 118 3.47 -4.17 7.94
N GLY A 119 2.92 -3.90 9.11
CA GLY A 119 2.78 -4.88 10.16
C GLY A 119 1.61 -5.80 9.82
N GLN A 120 1.84 -7.11 9.95
CA GLN A 120 0.84 -8.11 9.62
C GLN A 120 -0.08 -8.40 10.81
N ALA A 121 -1.35 -8.62 10.50
CA ALA A 121 -2.31 -9.17 11.43
C ALA A 121 -2.32 -10.70 11.29
N GLY A 122 -2.12 -11.39 12.41
CA GLY A 122 -2.33 -12.82 12.49
C GLY A 122 -3.79 -13.17 12.76
N SER A 123 -4.01 -14.44 13.02
CA SER A 123 -5.32 -14.90 13.50
C SER A 123 -5.65 -14.21 14.81
N GLY A 124 -6.82 -13.59 14.87
CA GLY A 124 -7.36 -13.05 16.11
C GLY A 124 -7.97 -14.16 16.98
N ILE A 125 -8.41 -13.75 18.15
CA ILE A 125 -9.27 -14.61 18.97
C ILE A 125 -10.70 -14.43 18.45
N THR A 126 -11.33 -15.52 18.08
CA THR A 126 -12.71 -15.48 17.56
C THR A 126 -13.69 -15.72 18.72
N GLY A 127 -14.59 -14.79 18.95
CA GLY A 127 -15.69 -14.98 19.88
C GLY A 127 -16.60 -16.13 19.42
N GLY A 128 -17.03 -16.96 20.36
CA GLY A 128 -17.90 -18.09 20.06
C GLY A 128 -17.22 -19.21 19.28
N ASN A 129 -15.89 -19.28 19.30
CA ASN A 129 -15.13 -20.37 18.71
C ASN A 129 -15.10 -21.60 19.65
N ASP A 130 -14.36 -22.62 19.24
CA ASP A 130 -14.31 -23.92 19.91
C ASP A 130 -13.47 -23.97 21.20
N ASP A 131 -12.91 -22.84 21.64
CA ASP A 131 -12.17 -22.78 22.89
C ASP A 131 -13.12 -22.80 24.09
N ALA A 132 -13.30 -23.96 24.68
CA ALA A 132 -14.19 -24.19 25.79
C ALA A 132 -13.90 -23.30 27.02
N THR A 133 -12.63 -22.92 27.23
CA THR A 133 -12.21 -22.08 28.35
C THR A 133 -12.70 -20.63 28.14
N LEU A 134 -12.54 -20.11 26.92
CA LEU A 134 -13.01 -18.79 26.58
C LEU A 134 -14.56 -18.72 26.61
N ILE A 135 -15.22 -19.74 26.11
CA ILE A 135 -16.69 -19.85 26.15
C ILE A 135 -17.18 -19.89 27.59
N ALA A 136 -16.54 -20.67 28.46
CA ALA A 136 -16.88 -20.72 29.88
C ALA A 136 -16.74 -19.37 30.58
N ASP A 137 -15.84 -18.50 30.09
CA ASP A 137 -15.67 -17.13 30.57
C ASP A 137 -16.63 -16.11 29.91
N GLY A 138 -17.56 -16.55 29.09
CA GLY A 138 -18.57 -15.70 28.47
C GLY A 138 -18.08 -14.96 27.21
N MET A 139 -17.07 -15.47 26.51
CA MET A 139 -16.48 -14.87 25.32
C MET A 139 -17.17 -15.36 24.04
N TYR A 140 -18.43 -14.94 23.86
CA TYR A 140 -19.26 -15.39 22.73
C TYR A 140 -19.19 -14.51 21.51
N THR A 141 -18.84 -13.22 21.70
CA THR A 141 -18.89 -12.21 20.63
C THR A 141 -17.64 -11.34 20.64
N TYR A 142 -17.37 -10.63 19.52
CA TYR A 142 -16.30 -9.62 19.46
C TYR A 142 -16.45 -8.54 20.55
N LYS A 143 -17.68 -8.17 20.90
CA LYS A 143 -17.93 -7.21 21.98
C LYS A 143 -17.47 -7.73 23.33
N ASP A 144 -17.61 -9.01 23.57
CA ASP A 144 -17.13 -9.65 24.81
C ASP A 144 -15.60 -9.66 24.85
N LEU A 145 -14.94 -10.02 23.74
CA LEU A 145 -13.48 -9.95 23.58
C LEU A 145 -12.97 -8.52 23.84
N TYR A 146 -13.63 -7.53 23.28
CA TYR A 146 -13.27 -6.13 23.47
C TYR A 146 -13.35 -5.71 24.93
N LYS A 147 -14.43 -6.08 25.63
CA LYS A 147 -14.61 -5.78 27.06
C LYS A 147 -13.59 -6.44 27.97
N LYS A 148 -12.95 -7.50 27.52
CA LYS A 148 -11.90 -8.24 28.23
C LYS A 148 -10.47 -7.84 27.78
N GLY A 149 -10.33 -6.73 27.08
CA GLY A 149 -9.05 -6.20 26.64
C GLY A 149 -8.45 -6.85 25.40
N LEU A 150 -9.15 -7.76 24.73
CA LEU A 150 -8.66 -8.52 23.59
C LEU A 150 -9.05 -7.95 22.21
N GLY A 151 -9.75 -6.81 22.20
CA GLY A 151 -10.24 -6.21 20.96
C GLY A 151 -9.15 -5.78 19.99
N ARG A 152 -7.92 -5.59 20.47
CA ARG A 152 -6.74 -5.22 19.67
C ARG A 152 -5.68 -6.32 19.60
N TYR A 153 -6.01 -7.52 20.07
CA TYR A 153 -5.11 -8.65 20.10
C TYR A 153 -4.65 -9.05 18.68
N ASN A 154 -3.36 -9.33 18.57
CA ASN A 154 -2.75 -9.82 17.35
C ASN A 154 -1.78 -10.96 17.68
N SER A 155 -2.10 -12.16 17.25
CA SER A 155 -1.32 -13.36 17.53
C SER A 155 0.12 -13.35 16.95
N LEU A 156 0.41 -12.47 16.00
CA LEU A 156 1.77 -12.26 15.48
C LEU A 156 2.59 -11.29 16.32
N TYR A 157 1.99 -10.64 17.30
CA TYR A 157 2.62 -9.62 18.14
C TYR A 157 2.69 -10.02 19.61
N GLU A 158 1.65 -10.72 20.08
CA GLU A 158 1.47 -11.08 21.48
C GLU A 158 0.77 -12.44 21.62
N GLY A 159 0.93 -13.06 22.78
CA GLY A 159 0.25 -14.27 23.14
C GLY A 159 -0.63 -14.09 24.38
N LEU A 160 -1.64 -14.91 24.53
CA LEU A 160 -2.39 -15.02 25.78
C LEU A 160 -1.57 -15.78 26.83
N VAL A 161 -1.56 -15.27 28.05
CA VAL A 161 -1.01 -16.02 29.17
C VAL A 161 -2.00 -17.15 29.53
N PHE A 162 -1.49 -18.37 29.64
CA PHE A 162 -2.25 -19.51 30.12
C PHE A 162 -1.62 -20.06 31.37
N ASP A 163 -2.43 -20.35 32.37
CA ASP A 163 -2.01 -20.99 33.61
C ASP A 163 -2.30 -22.50 33.51
N ASP A 164 -1.26 -23.27 33.24
CA ASP A 164 -1.35 -24.72 33.06
C ASP A 164 -1.74 -25.46 34.34
N ASP A 165 -1.40 -24.90 35.50
CA ASP A 165 -1.70 -25.54 36.80
C ASP A 165 -3.19 -25.47 37.14
N ASN A 166 -3.80 -24.34 36.82
CA ASN A 166 -5.22 -24.07 37.12
C ASN A 166 -6.14 -24.17 35.88
N TYR A 167 -5.59 -24.42 34.72
CA TYR A 167 -6.31 -24.51 33.45
C TYR A 167 -7.17 -23.29 33.16
N THR A 168 -6.60 -22.08 33.35
CA THR A 168 -7.31 -20.81 33.20
C THR A 168 -6.49 -19.78 32.45
N PHE A 169 -7.17 -18.77 31.91
CA PHE A 169 -6.54 -17.55 31.40
C PHE A 169 -6.55 -16.49 32.52
N PRO A 170 -5.39 -16.16 33.13
CA PRO A 170 -5.33 -15.18 34.22
C PRO A 170 -5.73 -13.78 33.74
N LYS A 171 -6.31 -13.02 34.66
CA LYS A 171 -6.80 -11.65 34.43
C LYS A 171 -6.02 -10.66 35.29
N ASP A 172 -5.92 -9.44 34.79
CA ASP A 172 -5.39 -8.30 35.56
C ASP A 172 -6.43 -7.78 36.59
N ALA A 173 -6.06 -6.77 37.34
CA ALA A 173 -6.93 -6.14 38.34
C ALA A 173 -8.21 -5.50 37.74
N ASN A 174 -8.23 -5.22 36.45
CA ASN A 174 -9.37 -4.66 35.73
C ASN A 174 -10.24 -5.74 35.08
N GLY A 175 -9.89 -7.02 35.22
CA GLY A 175 -10.60 -8.14 34.64
C GLY A 175 -10.27 -8.40 33.18
N ASN A 176 -9.22 -7.79 32.64
CA ASN A 176 -8.72 -8.07 31.29
C ASN A 176 -7.85 -9.32 31.28
N TYR A 177 -7.90 -10.11 30.23
CA TYR A 177 -6.97 -11.20 30.02
C TYR A 177 -5.53 -10.69 29.92
N GLN A 178 -4.62 -11.39 30.59
CA GLN A 178 -3.20 -11.07 30.51
C GLN A 178 -2.64 -11.54 29.18
N THR A 179 -1.83 -10.67 28.55
CA THR A 179 -1.08 -10.99 27.35
C THR A 179 0.42 -10.81 27.60
N TYR A 180 1.24 -11.44 26.79
CA TYR A 180 2.69 -11.26 26.81
C TYR A 180 3.21 -10.95 25.41
N ARG A 181 4.27 -10.13 25.37
CA ARG A 181 4.99 -9.82 24.16
C ARG A 181 6.01 -10.91 23.84
N TYR A 182 6.07 -11.29 22.57
CA TYR A 182 7.12 -12.20 22.12
C TYR A 182 8.50 -11.56 22.26
N LYS A 183 9.50 -12.37 22.59
CA LYS A 183 10.90 -11.96 22.72
C LYS A 183 11.77 -12.71 21.72
N LEU A 184 12.78 -12.02 21.23
CA LEU A 184 13.87 -12.60 20.47
C LEU A 184 14.85 -13.30 21.42
N ASN A 185 15.72 -14.16 20.87
CA ASN A 185 16.74 -14.88 21.65
C ASN A 185 17.72 -13.95 22.40
N ASN A 186 17.85 -12.70 21.96
CA ASN A 186 18.66 -11.68 22.62
C ASN A 186 17.93 -10.93 23.75
N GLY A 187 16.72 -11.35 24.11
CA GLY A 187 15.87 -10.75 25.15
C GLY A 187 15.11 -9.48 24.73
N LYS A 188 15.33 -8.97 23.52
CA LYS A 188 14.54 -7.83 22.99
C LYS A 188 13.15 -8.30 22.60
N TYR A 189 12.16 -7.42 22.79
CA TYR A 189 10.82 -7.73 22.31
C TYR A 189 10.76 -7.78 20.79
N TRP A 190 10.00 -8.75 20.30
CA TRP A 190 9.61 -8.79 18.89
C TRP A 190 8.78 -7.55 18.58
N ASP A 191 9.20 -6.79 17.59
CA ASP A 191 8.51 -5.53 17.26
C ASP A 191 7.20 -5.81 16.52
N LYS A 192 7.31 -6.48 15.39
CA LYS A 192 6.15 -6.88 14.56
C LYS A 192 6.58 -7.81 13.44
N THR A 193 5.65 -8.63 12.97
CA THR A 193 5.80 -9.31 11.69
C THR A 193 5.49 -8.34 10.57
N THR A 194 6.41 -8.17 9.64
CA THR A 194 6.30 -7.17 8.56
C THR A 194 6.28 -7.82 7.20
N ASP A 195 5.51 -7.22 6.29
CA ASP A 195 5.68 -7.38 4.86
C ASP A 195 6.25 -6.07 4.31
N ASN A 196 7.42 -6.17 3.69
CA ASN A 196 8.12 -5.01 3.15
C ASN A 196 8.29 -5.20 1.64
N PHE A 197 7.82 -4.23 0.90
CA PHE A 197 7.88 -4.22 -0.54
C PHE A 197 8.49 -2.92 -1.03
N TYR A 198 9.35 -3.02 -2.02
CA TYR A 198 9.91 -1.88 -2.74
C TYR A 198 9.98 -2.21 -4.22
N GLN A 199 9.56 -1.26 -5.04
CA GLN A 199 9.65 -1.39 -6.49
C GLN A 199 9.95 -0.04 -7.12
N ASN A 200 10.78 -0.03 -8.14
CA ASN A 200 11.08 1.16 -8.93
C ASN A 200 10.96 0.85 -10.43
N HIS A 201 10.36 1.77 -11.16
CA HIS A 201 10.11 1.67 -12.59
C HIS A 201 10.81 2.80 -13.33
N ASN A 202 11.44 2.45 -14.42
CA ASN A 202 12.05 3.39 -15.36
C ASN A 202 11.43 3.15 -16.73
N ILE A 203 10.85 4.18 -17.31
CA ILE A 203 10.14 4.09 -18.59
C ILE A 203 10.66 5.19 -19.50
N LEU A 204 11.26 4.79 -20.60
CA LEU A 204 11.60 5.68 -21.70
C LEU A 204 10.61 5.41 -22.85
N SER A 205 9.89 6.42 -23.28
CA SER A 205 8.94 6.28 -24.39
C SER A 205 9.11 7.38 -25.43
N ALA A 206 8.92 6.97 -26.67
CA ALA A 206 8.97 7.85 -27.83
C ALA A 206 7.73 7.60 -28.70
N ALA A 207 7.07 8.67 -29.09
CA ALA A 207 6.00 8.64 -30.07
C ALA A 207 6.43 9.49 -31.28
N PHE A 208 6.28 8.98 -32.48
CA PHE A 208 6.64 9.66 -33.72
C PHE A 208 5.48 9.57 -34.70
N GLN A 209 5.03 10.72 -35.20
CA GLN A 209 3.94 10.84 -36.17
C GLN A 209 4.40 11.66 -37.39
N PRO A 210 5.06 11.01 -38.36
CA PRO A 210 5.61 11.69 -39.55
C PRO A 210 4.52 12.25 -40.46
N SER A 211 3.32 11.66 -40.45
CA SER A 211 2.18 12.09 -41.25
C SER A 211 0.84 11.81 -40.56
N ALA A 212 -0.26 12.29 -41.11
CA ALA A 212 -1.60 12.02 -40.59
C ALA A 212 -2.01 10.54 -40.63
N HIS A 213 -1.32 9.71 -41.42
CA HIS A 213 -1.67 8.31 -41.64
C HIS A 213 -0.71 7.31 -40.92
N TRP A 214 0.39 7.81 -40.38
CA TRP A 214 1.41 6.96 -39.77
C TRP A 214 1.77 7.46 -38.38
N SER A 215 1.73 6.58 -37.41
CA SER A 215 2.22 6.83 -36.06
C SER A 215 3.01 5.64 -35.56
N HIS A 216 4.09 5.90 -34.86
CA HIS A 216 4.93 4.89 -34.22
C HIS A 216 5.06 5.24 -32.74
N HIS A 217 4.98 4.22 -31.89
CA HIS A 217 5.20 4.33 -30.46
C HIS A 217 6.15 3.22 -30.01
N VAL A 218 7.17 3.61 -29.26
CA VAL A 218 8.13 2.69 -28.65
C VAL A 218 8.25 3.03 -27.18
N ALA A 219 8.22 2.02 -26.31
CA ALA A 219 8.50 2.16 -24.89
C ALA A 219 9.49 1.11 -24.44
N LEU A 220 10.48 1.53 -23.67
CA LEU A 220 11.41 0.68 -22.95
C LEU A 220 11.10 0.79 -21.46
N HIS A 221 10.96 -0.35 -20.83
CA HIS A 221 10.59 -0.44 -19.40
C HIS A 221 11.60 -1.29 -18.66
N TYR A 222 12.11 -0.77 -17.55
CA TYR A 222 12.97 -1.47 -16.62
C TYR A 222 12.43 -1.33 -15.20
N THR A 223 12.29 -2.46 -14.52
CA THR A 223 11.78 -2.54 -13.13
C THR A 223 12.76 -3.33 -12.27
N TYR A 224 12.99 -2.90 -11.04
CA TYR A 224 13.75 -3.62 -10.01
C TYR A 224 13.12 -3.44 -8.63
#